data_107c9e0ff2b813cf6b915666e7d32332
#
_entry.id   107c9e0ff2b813cf6b915666e7d32332
#
_cell.length_a   1.000
_cell.length_b   1.000
_cell.length_c   1.000
_cell.angle_alpha   90.00
_cell.angle_beta   90.00
_cell.angle_gamma   90.00
#
_symmetry.space_group_name_H-M   'P 1'
#
loop_
_entity.id
_entity.type
_entity.pdbx_description
1 polymer ?
#
loop_
_entity_poly.entity_id
_entity_poly.type
_entity_poly.pdbx_seq_one_letter_code
_entity_poly.pdbx_strand_id
1 'polypeptide(L)'
;MTGSRPVASAGVVVPAHNEEELLPACLAALRSAADAAGVPVRLLVVADACTDATAAVAAAAGAEVIRIRARNVGAARAAGMARLLRTEATDPAATWLATTDADTVVPPGWLRRQLGYAGQGWDVVLGTVTVTDWAGHPPHAPAAFEARYAFGAGPHPHVHGANLGIRASAYLAAGGFRPLPTAEDHALLAAATEAGCQVLQAADITVETSARRQARAPRGFSHALRVLAAEPGPGGASPAAAGGV
;
A
#
# COMPACT_ATOMS: atom_id res chain seq x y z
N MET A 1 -19.05 15.02 18.56
CA MET A 1 -17.86 14.53 19.30
C MET A 1 -17.77 13.02 19.08
N THR A 2 -16.97 12.59 18.15
CA THR A 2 -16.70 11.16 17.93
C THR A 2 -15.89 10.66 19.13
N GLY A 3 -16.47 9.78 19.93
CA GLY A 3 -15.80 9.20 21.10
C GLY A 3 -14.52 8.47 20.68
N SER A 4 -13.47 8.52 21.52
CA SER A 4 -12.24 7.76 21.33
C SER A 4 -12.58 6.27 21.12
N ARG A 5 -12.05 5.68 20.04
CA ARG A 5 -12.23 4.26 19.69
C ARG A 5 -10.89 3.55 19.75
N PRO A 6 -10.43 3.12 20.92
CA PRO A 6 -9.12 2.50 21.05
C PRO A 6 -9.01 1.24 20.19
N VAL A 7 -7.84 1.04 19.61
CA VAL A 7 -7.51 -0.19 18.89
C VAL A 7 -6.77 -1.12 19.85
N ALA A 8 -7.18 -2.38 19.92
CA ALA A 8 -6.60 -3.39 20.81
C ALA A 8 -5.61 -4.32 20.10
N SER A 9 -5.74 -4.49 18.79
CA SER A 9 -4.85 -5.31 17.97
C SER A 9 -4.77 -4.79 16.54
N ALA A 10 -3.70 -5.17 15.83
CA ALA A 10 -3.54 -4.85 14.42
C ALA A 10 -3.04 -6.05 13.61
N GLY A 11 -3.41 -6.09 12.33
CA GLY A 11 -2.89 -7.03 11.37
C GLY A 11 -2.42 -6.33 10.10
N VAL A 12 -1.29 -6.76 9.56
CA VAL A 12 -0.73 -6.22 8.32
C VAL A 12 -0.68 -7.31 7.26
N VAL A 13 -1.26 -7.04 6.09
CA VAL A 13 -1.26 -7.93 4.92
C VAL A 13 -0.28 -7.41 3.87
N VAL A 14 0.60 -8.28 3.41
CA VAL A 14 1.54 -8.02 2.32
C VAL A 14 1.24 -9.00 1.18
N PRO A 15 0.62 -8.55 0.08
CA PRO A 15 0.51 -9.36 -1.14
C PRO A 15 1.88 -9.48 -1.81
N ALA A 16 2.27 -10.68 -2.21
CA ALA A 16 3.57 -10.93 -2.82
C ALA A 16 3.47 -11.89 -4.01
N HIS A 17 4.08 -11.52 -5.14
CA HIS A 17 4.25 -12.38 -6.31
C HIS A 17 5.68 -12.29 -6.84
N ASN A 18 6.51 -13.30 -6.58
CA ASN A 18 7.93 -13.34 -6.92
C ASN A 18 8.71 -12.12 -6.40
N GLU A 19 8.77 -11.98 -5.07
CA GLU A 19 9.35 -10.85 -4.36
C GLU A 19 10.52 -11.27 -3.43
N GLU A 20 11.18 -12.39 -3.70
CA GLU A 20 12.26 -12.92 -2.83
C GLU A 20 13.38 -11.90 -2.57
N GLU A 21 13.64 -10.97 -3.51
CA GLU A 21 14.70 -9.98 -3.42
C GLU A 21 14.32 -8.77 -2.54
N LEU A 22 13.09 -8.24 -2.65
CA LEU A 22 12.66 -7.00 -1.98
C LEU A 22 11.92 -7.26 -0.68
N LEU A 23 11.24 -8.38 -0.55
CA LEU A 23 10.47 -8.74 0.63
C LEU A 23 11.26 -8.73 1.96
N PRO A 24 12.56 -9.10 2.02
CA PRO A 24 13.33 -9.03 3.27
C PRO A 24 13.37 -7.61 3.87
N ALA A 25 13.60 -6.58 3.05
CA ALA A 25 13.63 -5.19 3.51
C ALA A 25 12.24 -4.72 3.99
N CYS A 26 11.18 -5.05 3.25
CA CYS A 26 9.80 -4.80 3.62
C CYS A 26 9.48 -5.42 5.00
N LEU A 27 9.79 -6.69 5.22
CA LEU A 27 9.49 -7.39 6.47
C LEU A 27 10.31 -6.88 7.66
N ALA A 28 11.57 -6.49 7.44
CA ALA A 28 12.38 -5.86 8.47
C ALA A 28 11.79 -4.51 8.92
N ALA A 29 11.34 -3.69 7.96
CA ALA A 29 10.68 -2.43 8.24
C ALA A 29 9.34 -2.63 8.98
N LEU A 30 8.54 -3.61 8.55
CA LEU A 30 7.26 -3.94 9.18
C LEU A 30 7.44 -4.45 10.62
N ARG A 31 8.49 -5.19 10.93
CA ARG A 31 8.80 -5.58 12.31
C ARG A 31 9.08 -4.37 13.18
N SER A 32 9.96 -3.47 12.70
CA SER A 32 10.23 -2.22 13.42
C SER A 32 8.95 -1.41 13.67
N ALA A 33 8.06 -1.35 12.68
CA ALA A 33 6.77 -0.67 12.82
C ALA A 33 5.82 -1.39 13.78
N ALA A 34 5.83 -2.71 13.81
CA ALA A 34 5.05 -3.54 14.73
C ALA A 34 5.52 -3.37 16.18
N ASP A 35 6.83 -3.38 16.42
CA ASP A 35 7.42 -3.17 17.74
C ASP A 35 7.07 -1.78 18.30
N ALA A 36 6.95 -0.78 17.42
CA ALA A 36 6.59 0.59 17.79
C ALA A 36 5.07 0.85 17.91
N ALA A 37 4.22 -0.12 17.60
CA ALA A 37 2.77 0.06 17.50
C ALA A 37 2.06 0.24 18.85
N GLY A 38 2.59 -0.34 19.91
CA GLY A 38 1.97 -0.30 21.26
C GLY A 38 0.78 -1.25 21.45
N VAL A 39 0.46 -2.07 20.45
CA VAL A 39 -0.55 -3.14 20.49
C VAL A 39 0.01 -4.40 19.84
N PRO A 40 -0.54 -5.60 20.11
CA PRO A 40 -0.18 -6.81 19.38
C PRO A 40 -0.41 -6.64 17.87
N VAL A 41 0.61 -7.04 17.07
CA VAL A 41 0.57 -6.94 15.61
C VAL A 41 0.87 -8.29 14.98
N ARG A 42 0.06 -8.69 13.99
CA ARG A 42 0.33 -9.87 13.15
C ARG A 42 0.77 -9.43 11.76
N LEU A 43 1.83 -10.03 11.27
CA LEU A 43 2.35 -9.84 9.92
C LEU A 43 2.01 -11.07 9.09
N LEU A 44 1.26 -10.87 8.00
CA LEU A 44 0.80 -11.92 7.09
C LEU A 44 1.25 -11.62 5.67
N VAL A 45 1.98 -12.54 5.08
CA VAL A 45 2.35 -12.50 3.65
C VAL A 45 1.44 -13.43 2.87
N VAL A 46 0.86 -12.93 1.80
CA VAL A 46 0.07 -13.73 0.85
C VAL A 46 0.92 -13.98 -0.39
N ALA A 47 1.52 -15.17 -0.47
CA ALA A 47 2.29 -15.60 -1.63
C ALA A 47 1.35 -16.05 -2.75
N ASP A 48 1.13 -15.18 -3.74
CA ASP A 48 0.20 -15.43 -4.84
C ASP A 48 0.93 -15.94 -6.08
N ALA A 49 0.77 -17.21 -6.39
CA ALA A 49 1.37 -17.89 -7.55
C ALA A 49 2.89 -17.68 -7.67
N CYS A 50 3.61 -17.61 -6.54
CA CYS A 50 5.06 -17.49 -6.52
C CYS A 50 5.73 -18.76 -7.04
N THR A 51 6.80 -18.57 -7.81
CA THR A 51 7.67 -19.62 -8.35
C THR A 51 9.11 -19.54 -7.81
N ASP A 52 9.40 -18.49 -7.03
CA ASP A 52 10.66 -18.21 -6.36
C ASP A 52 10.61 -18.54 -4.86
N ALA A 53 11.60 -18.11 -4.10
CA ALA A 53 11.70 -18.33 -2.66
C ALA A 53 10.86 -17.37 -1.81
N THR A 54 9.99 -16.52 -2.37
CA THR A 54 9.18 -15.52 -1.64
C THR A 54 8.54 -16.07 -0.36
N ALA A 55 7.87 -17.22 -0.46
CA ALA A 55 7.17 -17.80 0.70
C ALA A 55 8.12 -18.35 1.77
N ALA A 56 9.30 -18.85 1.38
CA ALA A 56 10.33 -19.31 2.31
C ALA A 56 10.98 -18.11 3.01
N VAL A 57 11.28 -17.05 2.29
CA VAL A 57 11.80 -15.77 2.82
C VAL A 57 10.83 -15.19 3.86
N ALA A 58 9.55 -15.15 3.55
CA ALA A 58 8.52 -14.65 4.48
C ALA A 58 8.46 -15.47 5.78
N ALA A 59 8.46 -16.81 5.66
CA ALA A 59 8.43 -17.71 6.82
C ALA A 59 9.70 -17.60 7.68
N ALA A 60 10.88 -17.54 7.05
CA ALA A 60 12.15 -17.34 7.74
C ALA A 60 12.21 -16.00 8.48
N ALA A 61 11.58 -14.96 7.93
CA ALA A 61 11.37 -13.70 8.60
C ALA A 61 10.30 -13.76 9.71
N GLY A 62 9.65 -14.90 10.01
CA GLY A 62 8.64 -15.10 11.05
C GLY A 62 7.29 -14.44 10.75
N ALA A 63 6.99 -14.11 9.51
CA ALA A 63 5.66 -13.73 9.10
C ALA A 63 4.78 -14.99 8.92
N GLU A 64 3.50 -14.86 9.20
CA GLU A 64 2.53 -15.88 8.77
C GLU A 64 2.45 -15.88 7.25
N VAL A 65 2.38 -17.07 6.64
CA VAL A 65 2.34 -17.18 5.18
C VAL A 65 1.12 -17.98 4.75
N ILE A 66 0.33 -17.42 3.84
CA ILE A 66 -0.67 -18.17 3.09
C ILE A 66 -0.31 -18.18 1.61
N ARG A 67 -0.66 -19.27 0.91
CA ARG A 67 -0.39 -19.42 -0.52
C ARG A 67 -1.71 -19.48 -1.28
N ILE A 68 -1.79 -18.70 -2.36
CA ILE A 68 -2.91 -18.72 -3.30
C ILE A 68 -2.37 -18.82 -4.74
N ARG A 69 -3.26 -18.96 -5.71
CA ARG A 69 -2.91 -19.04 -7.14
C ARG A 69 -3.85 -18.17 -7.99
N ALA A 70 -4.07 -16.93 -7.55
CA ALA A 70 -4.99 -16.04 -8.22
C ALA A 70 -4.33 -15.11 -9.25
N ARG A 71 -3.02 -14.81 -9.09
CA ARG A 71 -2.30 -13.77 -9.84
C ARG A 71 -3.06 -12.45 -9.86
N ASN A 72 -3.57 -12.08 -8.68
CA ASN A 72 -4.49 -10.96 -8.54
C ASN A 72 -4.29 -10.30 -7.18
N VAL A 73 -3.83 -9.05 -7.17
CA VAL A 73 -3.49 -8.32 -5.94
C VAL A 73 -4.70 -8.10 -5.03
N GLY A 74 -5.87 -7.82 -5.60
CA GLY A 74 -7.12 -7.69 -4.82
C GLY A 74 -7.52 -9.00 -4.15
N ALA A 75 -7.39 -10.14 -4.87
CA ALA A 75 -7.64 -11.45 -4.30
C ALA A 75 -6.63 -11.81 -3.20
N ALA A 76 -5.35 -11.43 -3.38
CA ALA A 76 -4.32 -11.64 -2.38
C ALA A 76 -4.59 -10.83 -1.10
N ARG A 77 -4.91 -9.53 -1.22
CA ARG A 77 -5.31 -8.70 -0.08
C ARG A 77 -6.57 -9.24 0.60
N ALA A 78 -7.60 -9.60 -0.18
CA ALA A 78 -8.83 -10.18 0.36
C ALA A 78 -8.57 -11.47 1.16
N ALA A 79 -7.75 -12.38 0.64
CA ALA A 79 -7.39 -13.64 1.32
C ALA A 79 -6.65 -13.39 2.64
N GLY A 80 -5.70 -12.43 2.64
CA GLY A 80 -4.96 -12.02 3.83
C GLY A 80 -5.88 -11.40 4.89
N MET A 81 -6.73 -10.45 4.50
CA MET A 81 -7.68 -9.81 5.42
C MET A 81 -8.67 -10.83 5.99
N ALA A 82 -9.20 -11.73 5.16
CA ALA A 82 -10.09 -12.80 5.63
C ALA A 82 -9.38 -13.74 6.64
N ARG A 83 -8.09 -14.00 6.47
CA ARG A 83 -7.30 -14.79 7.43
C ARG A 83 -7.15 -14.06 8.77
N LEU A 84 -6.79 -12.78 8.76
CA LEU A 84 -6.67 -11.96 9.97
C LEU A 84 -8.01 -11.83 10.70
N LEU A 85 -9.10 -11.58 9.98
CA LEU A 85 -10.44 -11.46 10.56
C LEU A 85 -10.90 -12.72 11.29
N ARG A 86 -10.53 -13.91 10.81
CA ARG A 86 -10.86 -15.17 11.47
C ARG A 86 -10.08 -15.43 12.76
N THR A 87 -8.92 -14.83 12.91
CA THR A 87 -8.01 -15.15 14.02
C THR A 87 -7.85 -14.05 15.04
N GLU A 88 -8.09 -12.79 14.65
CA GLU A 88 -7.84 -11.61 15.49
C GLU A 88 -9.10 -10.82 15.83
N ALA A 89 -10.09 -10.84 14.95
CA ALA A 89 -11.23 -9.94 15.11
C ALA A 89 -12.30 -10.52 16.06
N THR A 90 -11.94 -10.76 17.31
CA THR A 90 -12.94 -10.96 18.39
C THR A 90 -13.80 -9.73 18.56
N ASP A 91 -13.24 -8.53 18.35
CA ASP A 91 -13.93 -7.26 18.24
C ASP A 91 -13.46 -6.49 16.99
N PRO A 92 -14.21 -6.51 15.87
CA PRO A 92 -13.87 -5.77 14.66
C PRO A 92 -13.78 -4.25 14.87
N ALA A 93 -14.46 -3.68 15.88
CA ALA A 93 -14.36 -2.26 16.17
C ALA A 93 -13.05 -1.89 16.86
N ALA A 94 -12.38 -2.83 17.52
CA ALA A 94 -11.10 -2.66 18.20
C ALA A 94 -9.91 -3.26 17.41
N THR A 95 -10.13 -3.75 16.19
CA THR A 95 -9.10 -4.33 15.32
C THR A 95 -8.78 -3.41 14.16
N TRP A 96 -7.47 -3.16 13.93
CA TRP A 96 -6.96 -2.41 12.79
C TRP A 96 -6.35 -3.34 11.74
N LEU A 97 -6.71 -3.17 10.50
CA LEU A 97 -6.16 -3.88 9.35
C LEU A 97 -5.36 -2.90 8.51
N ALA A 98 -4.13 -3.26 8.16
CA ALA A 98 -3.29 -2.46 7.29
C ALA A 98 -2.75 -3.30 6.13
N THR A 99 -2.38 -2.65 5.05
CA THR A 99 -1.71 -3.30 3.91
C THR A 99 -0.61 -2.42 3.35
N THR A 100 0.45 -3.06 2.91
CA THR A 100 1.56 -2.46 2.15
C THR A 100 2.01 -3.43 1.08
N ASP A 101 2.85 -2.99 0.13
CA ASP A 101 3.35 -3.87 -0.94
C ASP A 101 4.67 -4.53 -0.53
N ALA A 102 4.99 -5.67 -1.15
CA ALA A 102 6.18 -6.47 -0.82
C ALA A 102 7.51 -5.79 -1.19
N ASP A 103 7.47 -4.75 -2.01
CA ASP A 103 8.59 -3.91 -2.44
C ASP A 103 8.58 -2.52 -1.78
N THR A 104 7.85 -2.38 -0.67
CA THR A 104 7.66 -1.12 0.05
C THR A 104 8.29 -1.19 1.43
N VAL A 105 9.00 -0.13 1.80
CA VAL A 105 9.62 0.05 3.12
C VAL A 105 8.83 1.11 3.90
N VAL A 106 8.26 0.71 5.02
CA VAL A 106 7.50 1.60 5.89
C VAL A 106 8.40 2.21 6.98
N PRO A 107 8.19 3.48 7.40
CA PRO A 107 8.94 4.04 8.52
C PRO A 107 8.54 3.39 9.86
N PRO A 108 9.42 3.38 10.90
CA PRO A 108 9.12 2.75 12.19
C PRO A 108 7.83 3.25 12.86
N GLY A 109 7.47 4.51 12.64
CA GLY A 109 6.24 5.12 13.18
C GLY A 109 4.97 4.86 12.35
N TRP A 110 5.05 4.13 11.25
CA TRP A 110 3.96 3.95 10.28
C TRP A 110 2.66 3.45 10.92
N LEU A 111 2.73 2.31 11.59
CA LEU A 111 1.54 1.71 12.19
C LEU A 111 1.05 2.50 13.40
N ARG A 112 1.97 3.00 14.24
CA ARG A 112 1.62 3.83 15.40
C ARG A 112 0.84 5.08 15.02
N ARG A 113 1.20 5.75 13.90
CA ARG A 113 0.47 6.94 13.40
C ARG A 113 -0.94 6.56 12.94
N GLN A 114 -1.09 5.49 12.16
CA GLN A 114 -2.39 4.99 11.75
C GLN A 114 -3.30 4.68 12.95
N LEU A 115 -2.74 3.98 13.96
CA LEU A 115 -3.47 3.67 15.21
C LEU A 115 -3.84 4.92 16.00
N GLY A 116 -3.00 5.95 15.99
CA GLY A 116 -3.29 7.25 16.59
C GLY A 116 -4.50 7.91 15.92
N TYR A 117 -4.59 7.90 14.60
CA TYR A 117 -5.75 8.40 13.85
C TYR A 117 -7.01 7.54 14.08
N ALA A 118 -6.85 6.21 14.10
CA ALA A 118 -7.95 5.30 14.44
C ALA A 118 -8.52 5.60 15.83
N GLY A 119 -7.67 5.91 16.81
CA GLY A 119 -8.08 6.34 18.16
C GLY A 119 -8.86 7.66 18.19
N GLN A 120 -8.65 8.54 17.22
CA GLN A 120 -9.38 9.80 17.03
C GLN A 120 -10.72 9.61 16.31
N GLY A 121 -11.06 8.39 15.91
CA GLY A 121 -12.33 8.06 15.27
C GLY A 121 -12.29 7.89 13.76
N TRP A 122 -11.10 7.95 13.13
CA TRP A 122 -10.96 7.65 11.72
C TRP A 122 -11.10 6.15 11.47
N ASP A 123 -11.88 5.80 10.46
CA ASP A 123 -12.13 4.40 10.08
C ASP A 123 -11.18 3.93 8.98
N VAL A 124 -10.75 4.84 8.10
CA VAL A 124 -9.80 4.59 7.01
C VAL A 124 -8.71 5.65 7.04
N VAL A 125 -7.45 5.23 6.91
CA VAL A 125 -6.29 6.11 6.80
C VAL A 125 -5.52 5.76 5.55
N LEU A 126 -5.38 6.73 4.66
CA LEU A 126 -4.61 6.64 3.41
C LEU A 126 -3.37 7.51 3.54
N GLY A 127 -2.21 6.95 3.27
CA GLY A 127 -0.97 7.71 3.23
C GLY A 127 -0.44 7.88 1.81
N THR A 128 0.71 8.54 1.73
CA THR A 128 1.41 8.81 0.48
C THR A 128 2.53 7.81 0.23
N VAL A 129 3.07 7.79 -0.99
CA VAL A 129 4.25 7.01 -1.35
C VAL A 129 5.36 7.95 -1.84
N THR A 130 6.61 7.54 -1.65
CA THR A 130 7.77 8.17 -2.25
C THR A 130 8.63 7.13 -2.95
N VAL A 131 9.48 7.58 -3.85
CA VAL A 131 10.45 6.77 -4.57
C VAL A 131 11.81 7.44 -4.42
N THR A 132 12.80 6.73 -3.92
CA THR A 132 14.17 7.26 -3.72
C THR A 132 15.17 6.67 -4.69
N ASP A 133 15.01 5.40 -5.08
CA ASP A 133 15.86 4.75 -6.07
C ASP A 133 15.22 4.79 -7.46
N TRP A 134 15.81 5.60 -8.33
CA TRP A 134 15.40 5.78 -9.72
C TRP A 134 16.34 5.08 -10.71
N ALA A 135 17.15 4.11 -10.26
CA ALA A 135 18.07 3.39 -11.13
C ALA A 135 17.33 2.79 -12.33
N GLY A 136 17.89 3.02 -13.53
CA GLY A 136 17.33 2.55 -14.79
C GLY A 136 16.16 3.39 -15.35
N HIS A 137 15.76 4.47 -14.70
CA HIS A 137 14.81 5.45 -15.23
C HIS A 137 15.52 6.62 -15.90
N PRO A 138 14.86 7.34 -16.83
CA PRO A 138 15.41 8.57 -17.41
C PRO A 138 15.64 9.65 -16.35
N PRO A 139 16.64 10.54 -16.52
CA PRO A 139 16.98 11.57 -15.54
C PRO A 139 15.82 12.52 -15.17
N HIS A 140 14.84 12.70 -16.03
CA HIS A 140 13.67 13.55 -15.80
C HIS A 140 12.56 12.86 -14.99
N ALA A 141 12.59 11.53 -14.84
CA ALA A 141 11.51 10.77 -14.21
C ALA A 141 11.23 11.18 -12.75
N PRO A 142 12.25 11.44 -11.90
CA PRO A 142 12.01 11.93 -10.54
C PRO A 142 11.20 13.24 -10.51
N ALA A 143 11.62 14.24 -11.27
CA ALA A 143 10.96 15.54 -11.31
C ALA A 143 9.53 15.45 -11.90
N ALA A 144 9.33 14.61 -12.91
CA ALA A 144 8.02 14.34 -13.48
C ALA A 144 7.08 13.65 -12.47
N PHE A 145 7.61 12.71 -11.68
CA PHE A 145 6.86 12.07 -10.60
C PHE A 145 6.47 13.08 -9.52
N GLU A 146 7.42 13.87 -9.03
CA GLU A 146 7.18 14.89 -8.00
C GLU A 146 6.12 15.89 -8.45
N ALA A 147 6.22 16.40 -9.68
CA ALA A 147 5.25 17.35 -10.23
C ALA A 147 3.83 16.77 -10.32
N ARG A 148 3.70 15.51 -10.73
CA ARG A 148 2.41 14.84 -10.85
C ARG A 148 1.85 14.38 -9.50
N TYR A 149 2.73 14.12 -8.55
CA TYR A 149 2.40 13.67 -7.20
C TYR A 149 2.15 14.83 -6.23
N ALA A 150 2.51 16.05 -6.61
CA ALA A 150 2.31 17.24 -5.80
C ALA A 150 0.84 17.49 -5.49
N PHE A 151 0.56 17.88 -4.28
CA PHE A 151 -0.76 18.32 -3.82
C PHE A 151 -0.60 19.57 -2.96
N GLY A 152 -1.67 20.39 -2.87
CA GLY A 152 -1.66 21.64 -2.12
C GLY A 152 -1.76 21.43 -0.60
N ALA A 153 -2.12 22.49 0.13
CA ALA A 153 -2.23 22.49 1.59
C ALA A 153 -3.44 21.68 2.14
N GLY A 154 -4.16 20.95 1.30
CA GLY A 154 -5.32 20.12 1.67
C GLY A 154 -4.99 18.62 1.74
N PRO A 155 -6.03 17.80 1.89
CA PRO A 155 -5.90 16.34 1.78
C PRO A 155 -5.32 15.94 0.43
N HIS A 156 -4.43 14.94 0.41
CA HIS A 156 -3.88 14.44 -0.85
C HIS A 156 -4.91 13.58 -1.60
N PRO A 157 -4.94 13.60 -2.95
CA PRO A 157 -5.91 12.82 -3.72
C PRO A 157 -5.50 11.35 -3.92
N HIS A 158 -4.33 10.96 -3.42
CA HIS A 158 -3.71 9.68 -3.72
C HIS A 158 -4.33 8.54 -2.93
N VAL A 159 -4.50 7.39 -3.59
CA VAL A 159 -4.96 6.13 -3.02
C VAL A 159 -3.97 5.04 -3.41
N HIS A 160 -3.36 4.41 -2.43
CA HIS A 160 -2.36 3.37 -2.65
C HIS A 160 -2.58 2.21 -1.70
N GLY A 161 -2.76 1.01 -2.25
CA GLY A 161 -2.76 -0.21 -1.46
C GLY A 161 -1.44 -0.46 -0.71
N ALA A 162 -0.35 0.20 -1.15
CA ALA A 162 0.94 0.21 -0.48
C ALA A 162 0.93 0.98 0.86
N ASN A 163 -0.07 1.85 1.12
CA ASN A 163 -0.14 2.67 2.32
C ASN A 163 -1.59 2.93 2.74
N LEU A 164 -2.27 1.87 3.15
CA LEU A 164 -3.67 1.89 3.53
C LEU A 164 -3.88 1.18 4.87
N GLY A 165 -4.63 1.82 5.76
CA GLY A 165 -5.14 1.21 6.97
C GLY A 165 -6.66 1.40 7.09
N ILE A 166 -7.33 0.40 7.66
CA ILE A 166 -8.79 0.41 7.80
C ILE A 166 -9.20 -0.35 9.07
N ARG A 167 -10.17 0.16 9.80
CA ARG A 167 -10.78 -0.54 10.91
C ARG A 167 -11.51 -1.79 10.41
N ALA A 168 -11.39 -2.91 11.10
CA ALA A 168 -11.97 -4.16 10.63
C ALA A 168 -13.51 -4.09 10.50
N SER A 169 -14.20 -3.34 11.36
CA SER A 169 -15.63 -3.09 11.20
C SER A 169 -15.97 -2.30 9.92
N ALA A 170 -15.17 -1.30 9.58
CA ALA A 170 -15.32 -0.54 8.34
C ALA A 170 -15.00 -1.38 7.09
N TYR A 171 -13.96 -2.22 7.17
CA TYR A 171 -13.62 -3.18 6.12
C TYR A 171 -14.77 -4.15 5.83
N LEU A 172 -15.41 -4.67 6.87
CA LEU A 172 -16.59 -5.55 6.74
C LEU A 172 -17.80 -4.81 6.18
N ALA A 173 -18.07 -3.58 6.64
CA ALA A 173 -19.15 -2.75 6.13
C ALA A 173 -18.98 -2.39 4.65
N ALA A 174 -17.74 -2.17 4.19
CA ALA A 174 -17.39 -1.92 2.79
C ALA A 174 -17.44 -3.18 1.91
N GLY A 175 -17.65 -4.37 2.49
CA GLY A 175 -17.63 -5.65 1.77
C GLY A 175 -16.22 -6.16 1.41
N GLY A 176 -15.16 -5.51 1.91
CA GLY A 176 -13.77 -5.93 1.73
C GLY A 176 -13.16 -5.68 0.36
N PHE A 177 -11.92 -6.12 0.17
CA PHE A 177 -11.25 -6.04 -1.13
C PHE A 177 -11.94 -6.91 -2.17
N ARG A 178 -12.20 -6.34 -3.33
CA ARG A 178 -12.69 -7.06 -4.51
C ARG A 178 -11.52 -7.74 -5.24
N PRO A 179 -11.72 -8.90 -5.88
CA PRO A 179 -10.68 -9.59 -6.63
C PRO A 179 -10.39 -8.89 -7.97
N LEU A 180 -9.99 -7.64 -7.91
CA LEU A 180 -9.61 -6.84 -9.05
C LEU A 180 -8.09 -6.92 -9.27
N PRO A 181 -7.61 -7.01 -10.50
CA PRO A 181 -6.18 -7.05 -10.80
C PRO A 181 -5.49 -5.68 -10.65
N THR A 182 -6.29 -4.62 -10.52
CA THR A 182 -5.85 -3.23 -10.31
C THR A 182 -7.02 -2.39 -9.79
N ALA A 183 -6.73 -1.28 -9.10
CA ALA A 183 -7.69 -0.33 -8.51
C ALA A 183 -8.62 -0.98 -7.45
N GLU A 184 -8.20 -2.07 -6.83
CA GLU A 184 -8.93 -2.70 -5.73
C GLU A 184 -8.95 -1.82 -4.47
N ASP A 185 -7.93 -0.99 -4.28
CA ASP A 185 -7.81 0.03 -3.23
C ASP A 185 -8.81 1.18 -3.44
N HIS A 186 -8.93 1.69 -4.66
CA HIS A 186 -9.96 2.67 -5.03
C HIS A 186 -11.37 2.11 -4.85
N ALA A 187 -11.60 0.85 -5.25
CA ALA A 187 -12.89 0.20 -5.09
C ALA A 187 -13.26 0.02 -3.60
N LEU A 188 -12.28 -0.35 -2.75
CA LEU A 188 -12.47 -0.44 -1.31
C LEU A 188 -12.79 0.92 -0.69
N LEU A 189 -12.05 1.97 -1.08
CA LEU A 189 -12.28 3.33 -0.59
C LEU A 189 -13.68 3.83 -0.96
N ALA A 190 -14.11 3.64 -2.22
CA ALA A 190 -15.44 4.04 -2.66
C ALA A 190 -16.53 3.35 -1.83
N ALA A 191 -16.42 2.02 -1.64
CA ALA A 191 -17.38 1.27 -0.83
C ALA A 191 -17.37 1.67 0.65
N ALA A 192 -16.20 1.97 1.23
CA ALA A 192 -16.11 2.47 2.61
C ALA A 192 -16.76 3.86 2.74
N THR A 193 -16.57 4.74 1.76
CA THR A 193 -17.20 6.07 1.73
C THR A 193 -18.72 5.96 1.60
N GLU A 194 -19.23 5.09 0.73
CA GLU A 194 -20.66 4.78 0.58
C GLU A 194 -21.27 4.20 1.87
N ALA A 195 -20.49 3.42 2.62
CA ALA A 195 -20.87 2.90 3.93
C ALA A 195 -20.82 3.94 5.07
N GLY A 196 -20.45 5.20 4.78
CA GLY A 196 -20.38 6.28 5.75
C GLY A 196 -19.16 6.26 6.66
N CYS A 197 -18.09 5.54 6.29
CA CYS A 197 -16.85 5.49 7.05
C CYS A 197 -16.12 6.84 7.02
N GLN A 198 -15.46 7.19 8.13
CA GLN A 198 -14.61 8.38 8.23
C GLN A 198 -13.25 8.11 7.59
N VAL A 199 -12.94 8.82 6.50
CA VAL A 199 -11.71 8.64 5.71
C VAL A 199 -10.76 9.80 5.96
N LEU A 200 -9.51 9.49 6.31
CA LEU A 200 -8.42 10.45 6.42
C LEU A 200 -7.38 10.21 5.30
N GLN A 201 -7.04 11.26 4.60
CA GLN A 201 -5.90 11.33 3.69
C GLN A 201 -4.72 11.98 4.43
N ALA A 202 -3.84 11.16 5.00
CA ALA A 202 -2.79 11.55 5.92
C ALA A 202 -1.46 11.82 5.18
N ALA A 203 -1.18 13.08 4.88
CA ALA A 203 0.06 13.49 4.19
C ALA A 203 1.34 13.25 5.01
N ASP A 204 1.23 13.08 6.32
CA ASP A 204 2.35 12.82 7.24
C ASP A 204 2.72 11.34 7.37
N ILE A 205 1.98 10.44 6.69
CA ILE A 205 2.30 9.02 6.61
C ILE A 205 2.78 8.71 5.20
N THR A 206 4.09 8.66 5.02
CA THR A 206 4.72 8.34 3.73
C THR A 206 5.47 7.02 3.83
N VAL A 207 5.37 6.17 2.82
CA VAL A 207 6.17 4.95 2.66
C VAL A 207 7.04 5.05 1.42
N GLU A 208 8.18 4.36 1.43
CA GLU A 208 9.08 4.29 0.30
C GLU A 208 8.78 3.04 -0.52
N THR A 209 8.47 3.20 -1.81
CA THR A 209 8.21 2.07 -2.71
C THR A 209 9.22 2.02 -3.85
N SER A 210 9.39 0.83 -4.44
CA SER A 210 10.34 0.59 -5.52
C SER A 210 9.89 1.23 -6.84
N ALA A 211 10.82 1.87 -7.56
CA ALA A 211 10.63 2.33 -8.93
C ALA A 211 10.91 1.23 -9.97
N ARG A 212 10.84 -0.04 -9.62
CA ARG A 212 11.14 -1.12 -10.57
C ARG A 212 10.37 -0.98 -11.89
N ARG A 213 11.05 -1.27 -12.99
CA ARG A 213 10.47 -1.15 -14.35
C ARG A 213 9.57 -2.32 -14.72
N GLN A 214 9.76 -3.50 -14.12
CA GLN A 214 8.91 -4.67 -14.36
C GLN A 214 7.69 -4.64 -13.45
N ALA A 215 6.54 -4.29 -14.02
CA ALA A 215 5.28 -4.31 -13.30
C ALA A 215 4.88 -5.75 -12.93
N ARG A 216 4.55 -6.00 -11.66
CA ARG A 216 3.94 -7.26 -11.21
C ARG A 216 2.42 -7.23 -11.36
N ALA A 217 1.82 -6.04 -11.27
CA ALA A 217 0.40 -5.79 -11.57
C ALA A 217 0.25 -5.09 -12.93
N PRO A 218 -0.73 -5.45 -13.76
CA PRO A 218 -0.85 -4.99 -15.16
C PRO A 218 -0.95 -3.46 -15.34
N ARG A 219 -1.53 -2.74 -14.39
CA ARG A 219 -1.69 -1.28 -14.40
C ARG A 219 -1.39 -0.67 -13.03
N GLY A 220 -0.48 -1.29 -12.26
CA GLY A 220 -0.07 -0.82 -10.95
C GLY A 220 0.89 0.37 -11.01
N PHE A 221 1.46 0.72 -9.87
CA PHE A 221 2.35 1.87 -9.67
C PHE A 221 3.54 1.87 -10.66
N SER A 222 4.21 0.73 -10.88
CA SER A 222 5.30 0.60 -11.87
C SER A 222 4.86 0.91 -13.32
N HIS A 223 3.57 0.67 -13.65
CA HIS A 223 3.04 1.09 -14.96
C HIS A 223 2.90 2.60 -15.04
N ALA A 224 2.40 3.26 -14.00
CA ALA A 224 2.29 4.72 -13.93
C ALA A 224 3.67 5.37 -14.06
N LEU A 225 4.70 4.83 -13.38
CA LEU A 225 6.07 5.32 -13.51
C LEU A 225 6.64 5.17 -14.93
N ARG A 226 6.33 4.07 -15.63
CA ARG A 226 6.77 3.89 -17.03
C ARG A 226 6.10 4.89 -17.99
N VAL A 227 4.84 5.18 -17.78
CA VAL A 227 4.13 6.21 -18.57
C VAL A 227 4.79 7.56 -18.35
N LEU A 228 5.05 7.95 -17.11
CA LEU A 228 5.77 9.19 -16.76
C LEU A 228 7.17 9.26 -17.37
N ALA A 229 7.91 8.14 -17.36
CA ALA A 229 9.24 8.06 -17.94
C ALA A 229 9.25 8.11 -19.48
N ALA A 230 8.13 7.81 -20.14
CA ALA A 230 7.98 7.86 -21.59
C ALA A 230 7.50 9.25 -22.08
N GLU A 231 6.97 10.10 -21.19
CA GLU A 231 6.60 11.48 -21.54
C GLU A 231 7.88 12.30 -21.79
N PRO A 232 7.95 13.14 -22.87
CA PRO A 232 9.10 14.00 -23.09
C PRO A 232 9.24 14.97 -21.91
N GLY A 233 10.43 15.07 -21.37
CA GLY A 233 10.74 15.98 -20.26
C GLY A 233 10.41 17.44 -20.65
N PRO A 234 10.20 18.36 -19.67
CA PRO A 234 9.83 19.77 -19.91
C PRO A 234 10.91 20.61 -20.61
N GLY A 235 11.52 20.13 -21.64
CA GLY A 235 12.57 20.74 -22.48
C GLY A 235 12.72 20.14 -23.87
N GLY A 236 11.93 19.08 -24.19
CA GLY A 236 11.99 18.40 -25.49
C GLY A 236 11.01 18.98 -26.52
N ALA A 237 11.01 20.29 -26.72
CA ALA A 237 10.45 20.84 -27.95
C ALA A 237 11.36 20.41 -29.12
N SER A 238 10.86 19.54 -29.98
CA SER A 238 11.49 19.20 -31.24
C SER A 238 11.86 20.50 -31.99
N PRO A 239 13.11 20.68 -32.45
CA PRO A 239 13.39 21.82 -33.31
C PRO A 239 12.52 21.67 -34.56
N ALA A 240 11.58 22.60 -34.74
CA ALA A 240 10.82 22.73 -35.96
C ALA A 240 11.82 22.78 -37.13
N ALA A 241 11.66 21.87 -38.09
CA ALA A 241 12.39 21.89 -39.34
C ALA A 241 12.20 23.26 -39.99
N ALA A 242 13.27 24.07 -39.90
CA ALA A 242 13.36 25.27 -40.71
C ALA A 242 13.50 24.80 -42.14
N GLY A 243 12.38 24.73 -42.88
CA GLY A 243 12.37 24.60 -44.31
C GLY A 243 12.97 25.87 -44.89
N GLY A 244 14.14 25.73 -45.46
CA GLY A 244 14.75 26.71 -46.33
C GLY A 244 13.99 26.77 -47.68
N VAL A 245 13.81 27.96 -48.12
CA VAL A 245 13.44 28.37 -49.46
C VAL A 245 14.53 28.01 -50.46
#